data_ab30c566f98c27a96265bd64b4b21a75
#
_entry.id   ab30c566f98c27a96265bd64b4b21a75
#
_cell.length_a   1.000
_cell.length_b   1.000
_cell.length_c   1.000
_cell.angle_alpha   90.00
_cell.angle_beta   90.00
_cell.angle_gamma   90.00
#
_symmetry.space_group_name_H-M   'P 1'
#
loop_
_entity.id
_entity.type
_entity.pdbx_description
1 polymer ?
#
loop_
_entity_poly.entity_id
_entity_poly.type
_entity_poly.pdbx_seq_one_letter_code
_entity_poly.pdbx_strand_id
1 'polypeptide(L)'
;MLTCQRKRESLSKGIAGKNATRSLAILGLFAAPWVGFLAVALKPSPRQMWSQRWPTITFVGLYQLALDRCVEIFGLEHLPRTGPVILAGNHINKTACDAMLMGSKILVERGSLAKFVSQPNPPDRMLKHFLRLMGNADGVILPIQKGLTTETMIKFLRNPEAFGRQQPILGIFPAGSADGDFEAQMNRPWHTGVAVAACESGAPVVPFYIEGLPYHWGPFDLLKAASRSLVGSRAFDFKIHLGPPIVPGPGQTNYAEVTERIRHGVLQLAG
;
A
#
# COMPACT_ATOMS: atom_id res chain seq x y z
N MET A 1 1.93 42.33 -45.80
CA MET A 1 0.69 42.06 -45.01
C MET A 1 0.43 40.59 -44.70
N LEU A 2 0.72 39.66 -45.58
CA LEU A 2 0.46 38.21 -45.41
C LEU A 2 1.26 37.49 -44.31
N THR A 3 2.46 37.96 -43.96
CA THR A 3 3.31 37.35 -42.93
C THR A 3 2.83 37.61 -41.49
N CYS A 4 2.13 38.72 -41.23
CA CYS A 4 1.62 39.08 -39.93
C CYS A 4 0.36 38.28 -39.55
N GLN A 5 -0.45 37.92 -40.56
CA GLN A 5 -1.68 37.13 -40.37
C GLN A 5 -1.37 35.66 -40.00
N ARG A 6 -0.40 35.03 -40.68
CA ARG A 6 0.05 33.66 -40.35
C ARG A 6 0.60 33.53 -38.91
N LYS A 7 1.31 34.57 -38.45
CA LYS A 7 1.86 34.56 -37.06
C LYS A 7 0.78 34.68 -35.98
N ARG A 8 -0.31 35.41 -36.25
CA ARG A 8 -1.48 35.49 -35.37
C ARG A 8 -2.27 34.20 -35.31
N GLU A 9 -2.48 33.51 -36.42
CA GLU A 9 -3.17 32.22 -36.45
C GLU A 9 -2.40 31.10 -35.72
N SER A 10 -1.05 31.08 -35.85
CA SER A 10 -0.23 30.09 -35.13
C SER A 10 -0.22 30.33 -33.62
N LEU A 11 -0.26 31.60 -33.15
CA LEU A 11 -0.35 31.92 -31.72
C LEU A 11 -1.73 31.56 -31.15
N SER A 12 -2.80 31.81 -31.89
CA SER A 12 -4.17 31.50 -31.42
C SER A 12 -4.40 29.99 -31.28
N LYS A 13 -3.88 29.18 -32.23
CA LYS A 13 -3.92 27.71 -32.14
C LYS A 13 -3.09 27.16 -30.99
N GLY A 14 -1.94 27.75 -30.68
CA GLY A 14 -1.10 27.37 -29.57
C GLY A 14 -1.74 27.66 -28.20
N ILE A 15 -2.47 28.78 -28.07
CA ILE A 15 -3.16 29.17 -26.83
C ILE A 15 -4.43 28.32 -26.62
N ALA A 16 -5.18 28.05 -27.70
CA ALA A 16 -6.37 27.21 -27.64
C ALA A 16 -6.01 25.75 -27.25
N GLY A 17 -4.92 25.20 -27.79
CA GLY A 17 -4.44 23.86 -27.42
C GLY A 17 -4.01 23.75 -25.94
N LYS A 18 -3.31 24.77 -25.42
CA LYS A 18 -2.88 24.81 -24.00
C LYS A 18 -4.06 24.96 -23.03
N ASN A 19 -5.09 25.67 -23.41
CA ASN A 19 -6.29 25.85 -22.59
C ASN A 19 -7.16 24.59 -22.62
N ALA A 20 -7.30 23.91 -23.75
CA ALA A 20 -8.01 22.65 -23.85
C ALA A 20 -7.32 21.55 -23.02
N THR A 21 -6.01 21.45 -23.03
CA THR A 21 -5.25 20.48 -22.20
C THR A 21 -5.38 20.78 -20.70
N ARG A 22 -5.39 22.07 -20.32
CA ARG A 22 -5.63 22.46 -18.92
C ARG A 22 -7.05 22.15 -18.46
N SER A 23 -8.04 22.43 -19.30
CA SER A 23 -9.46 22.12 -19.00
C SER A 23 -9.72 20.63 -18.92
N LEU A 24 -9.11 19.82 -19.78
CA LEU A 24 -9.16 18.35 -19.70
C LEU A 24 -8.47 17.81 -18.46
N ALA A 25 -7.34 18.39 -18.04
CA ALA A 25 -6.66 18.00 -16.81
C ALA A 25 -7.49 18.34 -15.57
N ILE A 26 -8.16 19.49 -15.56
CA ILE A 26 -9.05 19.89 -14.46
C ILE A 26 -10.30 19.00 -14.43
N LEU A 27 -10.94 18.74 -15.56
CA LEU A 27 -12.07 17.80 -15.68
C LEU A 27 -11.64 16.37 -15.24
N GLY A 28 -10.45 15.92 -15.62
CA GLY A 28 -9.88 14.66 -15.18
C GLY A 28 -9.70 14.59 -13.66
N LEU A 29 -9.23 15.67 -13.02
CA LEU A 29 -9.09 15.76 -11.57
C LEU A 29 -10.45 15.69 -10.83
N PHE A 30 -11.51 16.21 -11.41
CA PHE A 30 -12.88 16.15 -10.82
C PHE A 30 -13.60 14.83 -11.17
N ALA A 31 -13.41 14.28 -12.37
CA ALA A 31 -14.04 13.03 -12.79
C ALA A 31 -13.34 11.78 -12.23
N ALA A 32 -12.03 11.84 -12.03
CA ALA A 32 -11.23 10.71 -11.57
C ALA A 32 -11.72 10.11 -10.22
N PRO A 33 -12.14 10.90 -9.19
CA PRO A 33 -12.72 10.35 -7.97
C PRO A 33 -13.96 9.50 -8.23
N TRP A 34 -14.83 9.94 -9.14
CA TRP A 34 -16.07 9.24 -9.48
C TRP A 34 -15.83 7.97 -10.30
N VAL A 35 -14.88 8.00 -11.22
CA VAL A 35 -14.49 6.82 -12.02
C VAL A 35 -13.84 5.77 -11.15
N GLY A 36 -12.96 6.17 -10.22
CA GLY A 36 -12.36 5.27 -9.23
C GLY A 36 -13.41 4.64 -8.32
N PHE A 37 -14.36 5.44 -7.84
CA PHE A 37 -15.48 4.96 -7.06
C PHE A 37 -16.33 3.93 -7.84
N LEU A 38 -16.69 4.21 -9.08
CA LEU A 38 -17.42 3.30 -9.94
C LEU A 38 -16.66 2.01 -10.20
N ALA A 39 -15.35 2.07 -10.45
CA ALA A 39 -14.52 0.90 -10.69
C ALA A 39 -14.44 -0.02 -9.46
N VAL A 40 -14.40 0.56 -8.26
CA VAL A 40 -14.43 -0.19 -6.99
C VAL A 40 -15.84 -0.70 -6.68
N ALA A 41 -16.87 0.11 -6.93
CA ALA A 41 -18.27 -0.25 -6.68
C ALA A 41 -18.81 -1.35 -7.63
N LEU A 42 -18.24 -1.45 -8.83
CA LEU A 42 -18.64 -2.44 -9.84
C LEU A 42 -17.92 -3.79 -9.72
N LYS A 43 -16.84 -3.88 -8.92
CA LYS A 43 -16.24 -5.18 -8.62
C LYS A 43 -17.11 -5.95 -7.60
N PRO A 44 -17.38 -7.25 -7.82
CA PRO A 44 -18.32 -8.03 -7.01
C PRO A 44 -17.75 -8.46 -5.66
N SER A 45 -17.33 -7.50 -4.85
CA SER A 45 -16.95 -7.81 -3.48
C SER A 45 -17.26 -6.60 -2.60
N PRO A 46 -18.17 -6.84 -1.81
CA PRO A 46 -18.72 -5.75 -1.51
C PRO A 46 -19.29 -5.20 -0.25
N ARG A 47 -19.95 -5.89 0.57
CA ARG A 47 -20.54 -5.37 1.81
C ARG A 47 -19.49 -4.85 2.82
N GLN A 48 -18.26 -5.33 2.75
CA GLN A 48 -17.15 -4.93 3.65
C GLN A 48 -16.51 -3.60 3.25
N MET A 49 -16.50 -3.24 1.97
CA MET A 49 -15.92 -1.96 1.51
C MET A 49 -16.74 -0.74 1.97
N TRP A 50 -18.05 -0.88 2.13
CA TRP A 50 -18.94 0.22 2.53
C TRP A 50 -18.78 0.67 3.99
N SER A 51 -18.13 -0.13 4.83
CA SER A 51 -17.79 0.27 6.21
C SER A 51 -16.56 1.17 6.31
N GLN A 52 -15.83 1.32 5.21
CA GLN A 52 -14.63 2.17 5.15
C GLN A 52 -15.03 3.63 4.92
N ARG A 53 -14.29 4.56 5.51
CA ARG A 53 -14.55 5.99 5.29
C ARG A 53 -14.35 6.35 3.82
N TRP A 54 -15.30 7.07 3.25
CA TRP A 54 -15.33 7.52 1.85
C TRP A 54 -13.99 8.02 1.26
N PRO A 55 -13.20 8.85 1.96
CA PRO A 55 -11.93 9.32 1.43
C PRO A 55 -10.95 8.19 1.13
N THR A 56 -10.88 7.18 1.99
CA THR A 56 -9.98 6.03 1.81
C THR A 56 -10.39 5.20 0.61
N ILE A 57 -11.69 4.93 0.44
CA ILE A 57 -12.21 4.14 -0.70
C ILE A 57 -11.98 4.87 -2.02
N THR A 58 -12.28 6.16 -2.06
CA THR A 58 -12.10 6.98 -3.26
C THR A 58 -10.63 7.03 -3.66
N PHE A 59 -9.74 7.24 -2.70
CA PHE A 59 -8.30 7.26 -2.94
C PHE A 59 -7.78 5.90 -3.42
N VAL A 60 -8.15 4.81 -2.74
CA VAL A 60 -7.75 3.45 -3.13
C VAL A 60 -8.28 3.11 -4.52
N GLY A 61 -9.53 3.48 -4.84
CA GLY A 61 -10.10 3.25 -6.16
C GLY A 61 -9.39 4.01 -7.27
N LEU A 62 -9.08 5.29 -7.05
CA LEU A 62 -8.30 6.11 -7.98
C LEU A 62 -6.89 5.57 -8.19
N TYR A 63 -6.27 5.23 -7.10
CA TYR A 63 -4.93 4.68 -7.07
C TYR A 63 -4.86 3.38 -7.83
N GLN A 64 -5.81 2.48 -7.59
CA GLN A 64 -5.89 1.20 -8.28
C GLN A 64 -6.16 1.36 -9.77
N LEU A 65 -7.14 2.19 -10.14
CA LEU A 65 -7.45 2.42 -11.55
C LEU A 65 -6.26 2.97 -12.33
N ALA A 66 -5.57 3.95 -11.72
CA ALA A 66 -4.44 4.63 -12.36
C ALA A 66 -3.16 3.81 -12.37
N LEU A 67 -2.94 2.96 -11.37
CA LEU A 67 -1.69 2.24 -11.15
C LEU A 67 -1.79 0.73 -11.31
N ASP A 68 -2.97 0.19 -11.64
CA ASP A 68 -3.17 -1.26 -11.76
C ASP A 68 -2.18 -1.92 -12.74
N ARG A 69 -1.85 -1.21 -13.82
CA ARG A 69 -0.84 -1.66 -14.81
C ARG A 69 0.60 -1.63 -14.30
N CYS A 70 0.85 -0.89 -13.23
CA CYS A 70 2.17 -0.72 -12.63
C CYS A 70 2.38 -1.59 -11.40
N VAL A 71 1.34 -2.30 -10.93
CA VAL A 71 1.38 -3.10 -9.70
C VAL A 71 0.95 -4.52 -10.00
N GLU A 72 1.87 -5.44 -9.87
CA GLU A 72 1.63 -6.88 -10.02
C GLU A 72 1.71 -7.56 -8.65
N ILE A 73 0.87 -8.58 -8.44
CA ILE A 73 0.92 -9.41 -7.23
C ILE A 73 0.97 -10.88 -7.63
N PHE A 74 1.95 -11.58 -7.09
CA PHE A 74 2.19 -13.02 -7.29
C PHE A 74 1.97 -13.75 -5.97
N GLY A 75 1.52 -15.00 -6.03
CA GLY A 75 1.28 -15.82 -4.84
C GLY A 75 0.05 -15.38 -4.03
N LEU A 76 -0.93 -14.72 -4.64
CA LEU A 76 -2.14 -14.25 -3.95
C LEU A 76 -2.93 -15.40 -3.31
N GLU A 77 -2.79 -16.62 -3.83
CA GLU A 77 -3.35 -17.85 -3.26
C GLU A 77 -2.83 -18.17 -1.86
N HIS A 78 -1.63 -17.70 -1.52
CA HIS A 78 -1.03 -17.85 -0.19
C HIS A 78 -1.67 -16.94 0.87
N LEU A 79 -2.37 -15.88 0.44
CA LEU A 79 -3.08 -15.00 1.36
C LEU A 79 -4.42 -15.64 1.77
N PRO A 80 -4.64 -16.02 3.03
CA PRO A 80 -5.90 -16.59 3.50
C PRO A 80 -7.10 -15.70 3.16
N ARG A 81 -8.20 -16.31 2.78
CA ARG A 81 -9.43 -15.57 2.43
C ARG A 81 -10.22 -15.10 3.64
N THR A 82 -10.02 -15.75 4.77
CA THR A 82 -10.72 -15.48 6.04
C THR A 82 -9.76 -15.57 7.22
N GLY A 83 -10.16 -15.01 8.36
CA GLY A 83 -9.36 -15.03 9.57
C GLY A 83 -8.23 -14.01 9.61
N PRO A 84 -7.52 -13.91 10.73
CA PRO A 84 -6.40 -13.02 10.89
C PRO A 84 -5.19 -13.50 10.07
N VAL A 85 -4.40 -12.53 9.57
CA VAL A 85 -3.14 -12.81 8.88
C VAL A 85 -2.14 -11.68 9.09
N ILE A 86 -0.88 -12.04 9.18
CA ILE A 86 0.23 -11.09 9.24
C ILE A 86 1.00 -11.15 7.92
N LEU A 87 1.25 -10.01 7.32
CA LEU A 87 2.13 -9.83 6.18
C LEU A 87 3.46 -9.29 6.69
N ALA A 88 4.57 -9.94 6.42
CA ALA A 88 5.89 -9.53 6.89
C ALA A 88 6.92 -9.57 5.76
N GLY A 89 7.66 -8.48 5.54
CA GLY A 89 8.62 -8.42 4.44
C GLY A 89 9.53 -7.19 4.46
N ASN A 90 10.17 -6.95 3.32
CA ASN A 90 11.07 -5.83 3.10
C ASN A 90 10.32 -4.50 2.91
N HIS A 91 11.01 -3.38 3.18
CA HIS A 91 10.50 -2.01 3.08
C HIS A 91 11.43 -1.16 2.20
N ILE A 92 11.01 -0.87 0.97
CA ILE A 92 11.89 -0.27 -0.04
C ILE A 92 11.70 1.24 -0.22
N ASN A 93 10.67 1.83 0.38
CA ASN A 93 10.34 3.24 0.14
C ASN A 93 10.19 4.02 1.44
N LYS A 94 11.00 5.08 1.62
CA LYS A 94 11.05 5.87 2.85
C LYS A 94 9.77 6.61 3.22
N THR A 95 8.86 6.79 2.29
CA THR A 95 7.57 7.48 2.50
C THR A 95 6.40 6.51 2.64
N ALA A 96 6.68 5.19 2.76
CA ALA A 96 5.70 4.11 2.86
C ALA A 96 4.72 4.02 1.67
N CYS A 97 5.11 4.52 0.50
CA CYS A 97 4.33 4.35 -0.73
C CYS A 97 4.19 2.89 -1.14
N ASP A 98 5.16 2.04 -0.82
CA ASP A 98 5.12 0.60 -0.98
C ASP A 98 4.01 -0.05 -0.14
N ALA A 99 3.89 0.31 1.14
CA ALA A 99 2.79 -0.13 2.00
C ALA A 99 1.41 0.30 1.46
N MET A 100 1.34 1.51 0.92
CA MET A 100 0.10 2.03 0.32
C MET A 100 -0.28 1.28 -0.96
N LEU A 101 0.66 1.04 -1.86
CA LEU A 101 0.46 0.27 -3.09
C LEU A 101 0.02 -1.16 -2.77
N MET A 102 0.74 -1.83 -1.88
CA MET A 102 0.42 -3.18 -1.44
C MET A 102 -0.95 -3.25 -0.77
N GLY A 103 -1.23 -2.35 0.18
CA GLY A 103 -2.52 -2.29 0.88
C GLY A 103 -3.70 -2.05 -0.07
N SER A 104 -3.51 -1.19 -1.08
CA SER A 104 -4.52 -0.91 -2.12
C SER A 104 -4.79 -2.14 -2.98
N LYS A 105 -3.75 -2.85 -3.42
CA LYS A 105 -3.89 -4.06 -4.22
C LYS A 105 -4.58 -5.17 -3.44
N ILE A 106 -4.21 -5.37 -2.17
CA ILE A 106 -4.85 -6.36 -1.29
C ILE A 106 -6.33 -6.01 -1.07
N LEU A 107 -6.67 -4.74 -0.85
CA LEU A 107 -8.07 -4.33 -0.69
C LEU A 107 -8.90 -4.69 -1.91
N VAL A 108 -8.40 -4.45 -3.12
CA VAL A 108 -9.11 -4.78 -4.36
C VAL A 108 -9.28 -6.28 -4.54
N GLU A 109 -8.23 -7.06 -4.26
CA GLU A 109 -8.23 -8.51 -4.49
C GLU A 109 -8.96 -9.30 -3.39
N ARG A 110 -8.96 -8.79 -2.14
CA ARG A 110 -9.51 -9.49 -0.96
C ARG A 110 -10.70 -8.78 -0.31
N GLY A 111 -11.00 -7.56 -0.68
CA GLY A 111 -12.06 -6.76 -0.05
C GLY A 111 -11.74 -6.33 1.38
N SER A 112 -10.51 -6.51 1.84
CA SER A 112 -10.06 -6.16 3.19
C SER A 112 -8.82 -5.28 3.16
N LEU A 113 -8.84 -4.21 3.95
CA LEU A 113 -7.75 -3.25 4.02
C LEU A 113 -6.68 -3.74 5.01
N ALA A 114 -5.45 -3.88 4.53
CA ALA A 114 -4.32 -4.16 5.39
C ALA A 114 -3.97 -2.93 6.24
N LYS A 115 -3.74 -3.13 7.55
CA LYS A 115 -3.19 -2.11 8.44
C LYS A 115 -1.70 -2.33 8.61
N PHE A 116 -0.92 -1.29 8.30
CA PHE A 116 0.53 -1.36 8.46
C PHE A 116 0.98 -0.75 9.79
N VAL A 117 1.87 -1.46 10.47
CA VAL A 117 2.50 -0.95 11.68
C VAL A 117 3.44 0.18 11.31
N SER A 118 3.20 1.37 11.83
CA SER A 118 3.99 2.57 11.51
C SER A 118 4.04 3.55 12.66
N GLN A 119 5.00 4.45 12.63
CA GLN A 119 5.08 5.56 13.58
C GLN A 119 3.85 6.48 13.43
N PRO A 120 3.23 6.92 14.53
CA PRO A 120 2.02 7.74 14.50
C PRO A 120 2.26 9.14 13.92
N ASN A 121 3.51 9.60 13.95
CA ASN A 121 3.94 10.88 13.39
C ASN A 121 5.14 10.66 12.47
N PRO A 122 4.91 10.29 11.20
CA PRO A 122 6.02 10.18 10.27
C PRO A 122 6.77 11.53 10.19
N PRO A 123 8.12 11.51 10.13
CA PRO A 123 8.92 12.72 10.09
C PRO A 123 8.66 13.55 8.83
N ASP A 124 8.14 12.95 7.78
CA ASP A 124 7.80 13.59 6.53
C ASP A 124 6.50 14.39 6.65
N ARG A 125 6.60 15.74 6.54
CA ARG A 125 5.46 16.65 6.60
C ARG A 125 4.43 16.36 5.51
N MET A 126 4.88 15.93 4.34
CA MET A 126 4.05 15.65 3.18
C MET A 126 3.22 14.40 3.39
N LEU A 127 3.84 13.32 3.88
CA LEU A 127 3.14 12.11 4.27
C LEU A 127 2.11 12.40 5.36
N LYS A 128 2.44 13.24 6.35
CA LYS A 128 1.52 13.64 7.41
C LYS A 128 0.30 14.40 6.87
N HIS A 129 0.48 15.34 5.93
CA HIS A 129 -0.64 16.03 5.28
C HIS A 129 -1.48 15.08 4.44
N PHE A 130 -0.84 14.20 3.69
CA PHE A 130 -1.50 13.19 2.89
C PHE A 130 -2.36 12.24 3.75
N LEU A 131 -1.82 11.72 4.85
CA LEU A 131 -2.55 10.86 5.79
C LEU A 131 -3.73 11.59 6.44
N ARG A 132 -3.61 12.90 6.72
CA ARG A 132 -4.73 13.72 7.20
C ARG A 132 -5.84 13.88 6.16
N LEU A 133 -5.48 14.08 4.89
CA LEU A 133 -6.44 14.14 3.78
C LEU A 133 -7.16 12.80 3.61
N MET A 134 -6.49 11.68 3.89
CA MET A 134 -7.04 10.33 3.88
C MET A 134 -7.92 10.00 5.10
N GLY A 135 -8.23 10.96 5.97
CA GLY A 135 -9.09 10.76 7.13
C GLY A 135 -8.35 10.26 8.37
N ASN A 136 -7.14 10.75 8.63
CA ASN A 136 -6.25 10.46 9.75
C ASN A 136 -5.65 9.05 9.77
N ALA A 137 -5.69 8.34 8.66
CA ALA A 137 -5.04 7.04 8.48
C ALA A 137 -5.46 5.92 9.47
N ASP A 138 -6.46 6.15 10.32
CA ASP A 138 -6.93 5.15 11.30
C ASP A 138 -7.35 3.84 10.64
N GLY A 139 -7.72 3.89 9.35
CA GLY A 139 -8.03 2.71 8.55
C GLY A 139 -6.81 1.91 8.09
N VAL A 140 -5.65 2.55 7.88
CA VAL A 140 -4.47 1.97 7.20
C VAL A 140 -3.25 1.85 8.09
N ILE A 141 -3.17 2.58 9.21
CA ILE A 141 -2.03 2.56 10.13
C ILE A 141 -2.43 1.97 11.47
N LEU A 142 -1.59 1.06 11.98
CA LEU A 142 -1.57 0.66 13.36
C LEU A 142 -0.39 1.40 14.03
N PRO A 143 -0.64 2.37 14.92
CA PRO A 143 0.41 3.22 15.45
C PRO A 143 1.37 2.45 16.36
N ILE A 144 2.68 2.67 16.16
CA ILE A 144 3.71 2.20 17.09
C ILE A 144 3.61 3.01 18.39
N GLN A 145 3.44 2.32 19.50
CA GLN A 145 3.48 2.90 20.85
C GLN A 145 4.62 2.23 21.61
N LYS A 146 5.50 3.04 22.19
CA LYS A 146 6.65 2.52 22.95
C LYS A 146 6.17 1.56 24.04
N GLY A 147 6.63 0.31 24.00
CA GLY A 147 6.28 -0.74 24.95
C GLY A 147 4.92 -1.42 24.74
N LEU A 148 4.04 -0.91 23.85
CA LEU A 148 2.69 -1.43 23.66
C LEU A 148 2.39 -1.92 22.24
N THR A 149 3.33 -1.79 21.32
CA THR A 149 3.08 -2.10 19.89
C THR A 149 2.66 -3.54 19.67
N THR A 150 3.36 -4.49 20.28
CA THR A 150 3.06 -5.93 20.15
C THR A 150 1.70 -6.28 20.73
N GLU A 151 1.35 -5.75 21.90
CA GLU A 151 0.03 -5.93 22.51
C GLU A 151 -1.09 -5.37 21.61
N THR A 152 -0.86 -4.21 21.00
CA THR A 152 -1.81 -3.60 20.06
C THR A 152 -1.98 -4.46 18.80
N MET A 153 -0.91 -5.05 18.28
CA MET A 153 -0.96 -6.00 17.16
C MET A 153 -1.79 -7.24 17.52
N ILE A 154 -1.55 -7.82 18.70
CA ILE A 154 -2.29 -9.01 19.19
C ILE A 154 -3.78 -8.67 19.37
N LYS A 155 -4.10 -7.53 19.97
CA LYS A 155 -5.49 -7.06 20.12
C LYS A 155 -6.18 -6.90 18.76
N PHE A 156 -5.49 -6.31 17.78
CA PHE A 156 -6.02 -6.16 16.42
C PHE A 156 -6.31 -7.50 15.76
N LEU A 157 -5.41 -8.48 15.90
CA LEU A 157 -5.57 -9.80 15.29
C LEU A 157 -6.64 -10.65 15.97
N ARG A 158 -6.79 -10.55 17.30
CA ARG A 158 -7.76 -11.34 18.08
C ARG A 158 -9.16 -10.74 18.12
N ASN A 159 -9.26 -9.41 18.01
CA ASN A 159 -10.54 -8.71 18.13
C ASN A 159 -10.73 -7.69 16.98
N PRO A 160 -10.94 -8.16 15.74
CA PRO A 160 -11.10 -7.30 14.58
C PRO A 160 -12.32 -6.38 14.67
N GLU A 161 -13.34 -6.74 15.41
CA GLU A 161 -14.56 -5.92 15.56
C GLU A 161 -14.28 -4.58 16.25
N ALA A 162 -13.36 -4.57 17.22
CA ALA A 162 -12.90 -3.34 17.87
C ALA A 162 -12.24 -2.35 16.88
N PHE A 163 -11.82 -2.83 15.70
CA PHE A 163 -11.14 -2.06 14.66
C PHE A 163 -11.95 -1.94 13.36
N GLY A 164 -13.27 -2.21 13.40
CA GLY A 164 -14.17 -1.91 12.28
C GLY A 164 -14.58 -3.08 11.38
N ARG A 165 -14.76 -4.29 11.93
CA ARG A 165 -15.39 -5.46 11.24
C ARG A 165 -14.73 -5.92 9.94
N GLN A 166 -13.41 -5.84 9.83
CA GLN A 166 -12.66 -6.32 8.68
C GLN A 166 -11.96 -7.64 8.99
N GLN A 167 -11.66 -8.41 7.94
CA GLN A 167 -10.65 -9.44 8.08
C GLN A 167 -9.35 -8.77 8.55
N PRO A 168 -8.79 -9.13 9.71
CA PRO A 168 -7.62 -8.45 10.24
C PRO A 168 -6.37 -8.87 9.44
N ILE A 169 -5.95 -7.99 8.54
CA ILE A 169 -4.70 -8.12 7.79
C ILE A 169 -3.71 -7.10 8.36
N LEU A 170 -2.66 -7.59 9.00
CA LEU A 170 -1.61 -6.78 9.61
C LEU A 170 -0.37 -6.79 8.71
N GLY A 171 0.06 -5.63 8.23
CA GLY A 171 1.33 -5.48 7.53
C GLY A 171 2.43 -4.98 8.47
N ILE A 172 3.60 -5.58 8.40
CA ILE A 172 4.76 -5.19 9.19
C ILE A 172 6.04 -5.31 8.37
N PHE A 173 6.96 -4.39 8.62
CA PHE A 173 8.31 -4.39 8.08
C PHE A 173 9.29 -4.66 9.24
N PRO A 174 9.67 -5.93 9.47
CA PRO A 174 10.39 -6.31 10.69
C PRO A 174 11.79 -5.73 10.81
N ALA A 175 12.42 -5.32 9.71
CA ALA A 175 13.69 -4.59 9.72
C ALA A 175 13.58 -3.17 10.31
N GLY A 176 12.37 -2.66 10.53
CA GLY A 176 12.07 -1.43 11.27
C GLY A 176 12.23 -0.13 10.48
N SER A 177 12.96 -0.12 9.39
CA SER A 177 13.15 1.07 8.54
C SER A 177 13.24 0.69 7.08
N ALA A 178 12.76 1.60 6.21
CA ALA A 178 12.96 1.45 4.78
C ALA A 178 14.44 1.55 4.41
N ASP A 179 14.83 0.77 3.43
CA ASP A 179 16.15 0.84 2.80
C ASP A 179 15.98 0.52 1.32
N GLY A 180 16.74 1.23 0.48
CA GLY A 180 16.80 0.92 -0.95
C GLY A 180 17.60 -0.34 -1.26
N ASP A 181 18.36 -0.85 -0.29
CA ASP A 181 19.19 -2.05 -0.39
C ASP A 181 18.52 -3.20 0.35
N PHE A 182 18.07 -4.20 -0.39
CA PHE A 182 17.44 -5.40 0.14
C PHE A 182 18.40 -6.23 1.00
N GLU A 183 19.63 -6.40 0.54
CA GLU A 183 20.64 -7.19 1.25
C GLU A 183 20.96 -6.57 2.61
N ALA A 184 21.11 -5.24 2.66
CA ALA A 184 21.29 -4.52 3.91
C ALA A 184 20.13 -4.71 4.89
N GLN A 185 18.89 -4.75 4.40
CA GLN A 185 17.72 -5.06 5.25
C GLN A 185 17.74 -6.50 5.79
N MET A 186 18.12 -7.46 4.95
CA MET A 186 18.17 -8.86 5.35
C MET A 186 19.31 -9.14 6.34
N ASN A 187 20.39 -8.38 6.30
CA ASN A 187 21.52 -8.50 7.22
C ASN A 187 21.29 -7.78 8.57
N ARG A 188 20.25 -6.95 8.69
CA ARG A 188 19.89 -6.34 9.98
C ARG A 188 19.19 -7.34 10.88
N PRO A 189 19.31 -7.18 12.22
CA PRO A 189 18.44 -7.88 13.15
C PRO A 189 16.98 -7.50 12.93
N TRP A 190 16.12 -8.49 12.71
CA TRP A 190 14.69 -8.27 12.62
C TRP A 190 14.06 -8.22 14.01
N HIS A 191 13.10 -7.33 14.19
CA HIS A 191 12.35 -7.23 15.43
C HIS A 191 11.45 -8.45 15.62
N THR A 192 11.54 -9.10 16.78
CA THR A 192 10.77 -10.30 17.12
C THR A 192 9.28 -10.04 17.36
N GLY A 193 8.85 -8.78 17.37
CA GLY A 193 7.44 -8.40 17.58
C GLY A 193 6.47 -9.07 16.61
N VAL A 194 6.90 -9.35 15.38
CA VAL A 194 6.10 -10.08 14.38
C VAL A 194 5.86 -11.53 14.83
N ALA A 195 6.89 -12.20 15.34
CA ALA A 195 6.80 -13.57 15.81
C ALA A 195 5.95 -13.67 17.09
N VAL A 196 6.14 -12.73 18.03
CA VAL A 196 5.30 -12.65 19.22
C VAL A 196 3.83 -12.48 18.86
N ALA A 197 3.52 -11.53 17.95
CA ALA A 197 2.15 -11.30 17.51
C ALA A 197 1.55 -12.53 16.84
N ALA A 198 2.31 -13.25 16.01
CA ALA A 198 1.89 -14.47 15.34
C ALA A 198 1.63 -15.62 16.34
N CYS A 199 2.58 -15.92 17.22
CA CYS A 199 2.46 -16.99 18.20
C CYS A 199 1.30 -16.75 19.17
N GLU A 200 1.20 -15.52 19.69
CA GLU A 200 0.17 -15.18 20.66
C GLU A 200 -1.24 -15.08 20.07
N SER A 201 -1.37 -14.64 18.81
CA SER A 201 -2.69 -14.54 18.15
C SER A 201 -3.09 -15.82 17.43
N GLY A 202 -2.16 -16.73 17.14
CA GLY A 202 -2.37 -17.87 16.24
C GLY A 202 -2.50 -17.50 14.77
N ALA A 203 -2.23 -16.24 14.41
CA ALA A 203 -2.34 -15.78 13.04
C ALA A 203 -1.16 -16.29 12.19
N PRO A 204 -1.41 -16.85 10.99
CA PRO A 204 -0.35 -17.20 10.06
C PRO A 204 0.39 -15.95 9.59
N VAL A 205 1.69 -16.10 9.32
CA VAL A 205 2.51 -15.04 8.71
C VAL A 205 2.74 -15.41 7.25
N VAL A 206 2.33 -14.53 6.35
CA VAL A 206 2.62 -14.63 4.92
C VAL A 206 3.84 -13.75 4.65
N PRO A 207 5.01 -14.33 4.36
CA PRO A 207 6.18 -13.56 3.99
C PRO A 207 5.93 -12.89 2.64
N PHE A 208 6.42 -11.66 2.47
CA PHE A 208 6.36 -10.99 1.18
C PHE A 208 7.70 -10.34 0.82
N TYR A 209 7.94 -10.28 -0.48
CA TYR A 209 9.02 -9.50 -1.09
C TYR A 209 8.42 -8.48 -2.05
N ILE A 210 8.90 -7.25 -1.98
CA ILE A 210 8.49 -6.16 -2.87
C ILE A 210 9.70 -5.54 -3.56
N GLU A 211 9.49 -5.15 -4.83
CA GLU A 211 10.52 -4.53 -5.67
C GLU A 211 9.92 -3.49 -6.63
N GLY A 212 10.78 -2.71 -7.27
CA GLY A 212 10.41 -1.87 -8.42
C GLY A 212 9.86 -0.50 -8.09
N LEU A 213 9.95 -0.04 -6.82
CA LEU A 213 9.60 1.31 -6.42
C LEU A 213 10.85 2.09 -6.00
N PRO A 214 11.10 3.30 -6.56
CA PRO A 214 12.23 4.12 -6.14
C PRO A 214 12.16 4.53 -4.66
N TYR A 215 13.29 4.43 -3.97
CA TYR A 215 13.40 4.69 -2.53
C TYR A 215 12.86 6.06 -2.10
N HIS A 216 13.14 7.10 -2.90
CA HIS A 216 12.80 8.49 -2.57
C HIS A 216 11.42 8.94 -3.04
N TRP A 217 10.66 8.11 -3.75
CA TRP A 217 9.35 8.50 -4.23
C TRP A 217 8.39 8.81 -3.10
N GLY A 218 7.66 9.93 -3.27
CA GLY A 218 6.57 10.34 -2.39
C GLY A 218 5.20 10.22 -3.05
N PRO A 219 4.14 10.55 -2.33
CA PRO A 219 2.76 10.52 -2.86
C PRO A 219 2.56 11.33 -4.14
N PHE A 220 3.29 12.43 -4.33
CA PHE A 220 3.22 13.24 -5.56
C PHE A 220 3.90 12.58 -6.76
N ASP A 221 4.95 11.79 -6.55
CA ASP A 221 5.59 11.04 -7.62
C ASP A 221 4.65 9.93 -8.09
N LEU A 222 3.94 9.29 -7.18
CA LEU A 222 2.89 8.34 -7.50
C LEU A 222 1.72 9.00 -8.24
N LEU A 223 1.33 10.22 -7.88
CA LEU A 223 0.29 10.95 -8.61
C LEU A 223 0.73 11.28 -10.04
N LYS A 224 2.01 11.68 -10.24
CA LYS A 224 2.58 11.86 -11.59
C LYS A 224 2.63 10.53 -12.35
N ALA A 225 3.01 9.44 -11.70
CA ALA A 225 3.02 8.12 -12.29
C ALA A 225 1.60 7.69 -12.70
N ALA A 226 0.61 7.91 -11.85
CA ALA A 226 -0.79 7.66 -12.13
C ALA A 226 -1.29 8.43 -13.35
N SER A 227 -0.97 9.73 -13.46
CA SER A 227 -1.36 10.53 -14.62
C SER A 227 -0.74 10.04 -15.93
N ARG A 228 0.51 9.55 -15.91
CA ARG A 228 1.16 8.94 -17.06
C ARG A 228 0.56 7.58 -17.42
N SER A 229 0.19 6.80 -16.40
CA SER A 229 -0.42 5.49 -16.59
C SER A 229 -1.80 5.58 -17.25
N LEU A 230 -2.58 6.62 -16.93
CA LEU A 230 -3.89 6.88 -17.56
C LEU A 230 -3.77 7.15 -19.08
N VAL A 231 -2.65 7.67 -19.55
CA VAL A 231 -2.39 7.87 -21.00
C VAL A 231 -1.64 6.70 -21.64
N GLY A 232 -1.59 5.55 -20.97
CA GLY A 232 -1.06 4.30 -21.52
C GLY A 232 0.42 4.04 -21.26
N SER A 233 1.11 4.89 -20.50
CA SER A 233 2.53 4.70 -20.16
C SER A 233 2.67 3.93 -18.85
N ARG A 234 3.44 2.82 -18.85
CA ARG A 234 3.84 2.13 -17.61
C ARG A 234 4.95 2.95 -16.95
N ALA A 235 4.62 3.64 -15.87
CA ALA A 235 5.52 4.61 -15.25
C ALA A 235 6.56 3.95 -14.31
N PHE A 236 6.26 2.76 -13.78
CA PHE A 236 7.13 1.92 -12.93
C PHE A 236 6.62 0.48 -12.96
N ASP A 237 7.38 -0.42 -12.36
CA ASP A 237 7.08 -1.85 -12.33
C ASP A 237 7.17 -2.37 -10.89
N PHE A 238 6.12 -2.16 -10.12
CA PHE A 238 6.06 -2.58 -8.71
C PHE A 238 5.51 -3.99 -8.62
N LYS A 239 6.30 -4.89 -8.06
CA LYS A 239 5.95 -6.28 -7.89
C LYS A 239 5.84 -6.65 -6.41
N ILE A 240 4.85 -7.44 -6.10
CA ILE A 240 4.58 -7.98 -4.78
C ILE A 240 4.58 -9.50 -4.90
N HIS A 241 5.50 -10.16 -4.22
CA HIS A 241 5.59 -11.61 -4.16
C HIS A 241 5.14 -12.07 -2.77
N LEU A 242 4.09 -12.90 -2.70
CA LEU A 242 3.61 -13.48 -1.46
C LEU A 242 4.05 -14.94 -1.38
N GLY A 243 4.66 -15.33 -0.27
CA GLY A 243 5.11 -16.70 -0.03
C GLY A 243 4.10 -17.54 0.75
N PRO A 244 4.37 -18.85 0.87
CA PRO A 244 3.53 -19.74 1.65
C PRO A 244 3.39 -19.28 3.11
N PRO A 245 2.19 -19.42 3.72
CA PRO A 245 1.98 -18.98 5.09
C PRO A 245 2.80 -19.82 6.08
N ILE A 246 3.48 -19.15 6.98
CA ILE A 246 4.21 -19.73 8.11
C ILE A 246 3.27 -19.73 9.31
N VAL A 247 2.84 -20.92 9.72
CA VAL A 247 1.97 -21.09 10.88
C VAL A 247 2.85 -21.38 12.11
N PRO A 248 2.76 -20.56 13.19
CA PRO A 248 3.43 -20.87 14.44
C PRO A 248 2.87 -22.16 15.05
N GLY A 249 3.75 -22.98 15.63
CA GLY A 249 3.32 -24.15 16.38
C GLY A 249 2.56 -23.80 17.66
N PRO A 250 1.64 -24.66 18.12
CA PRO A 250 0.99 -24.44 19.40
C PRO A 250 2.00 -24.30 20.56
N GLY A 251 1.90 -23.23 21.34
CA GLY A 251 2.80 -23.00 22.48
C GLY A 251 4.24 -22.64 22.10
N GLN A 252 4.52 -22.31 20.85
CA GLN A 252 5.86 -21.90 20.43
C GLN A 252 6.25 -20.55 21.06
N THR A 253 7.32 -20.58 21.84
CA THR A 253 7.86 -19.40 22.56
C THR A 253 9.25 -18.98 22.08
N ASN A 254 9.86 -19.75 21.17
CA ASN A 254 11.12 -19.34 20.54
C ASN A 254 10.87 -18.33 19.42
N TYR A 255 10.58 -17.09 19.81
CA TYR A 255 10.24 -16.01 18.86
C TYR A 255 11.40 -15.65 17.92
N ALA A 256 12.64 -15.84 18.34
CA ALA A 256 13.81 -15.60 17.50
C ALA A 256 13.82 -16.58 16.31
N GLU A 257 13.59 -17.86 16.56
CA GLU A 257 13.50 -18.88 15.52
C GLU A 257 12.36 -18.61 14.53
N VAL A 258 11.18 -18.23 15.04
CA VAL A 258 10.05 -17.86 14.17
C VAL A 258 10.39 -16.65 13.31
N THR A 259 11.05 -15.64 13.87
CA THR A 259 11.51 -14.47 13.14
C THR A 259 12.47 -14.84 12.02
N GLU A 260 13.44 -15.73 12.30
CA GLU A 260 14.38 -16.20 11.28
C GLU A 260 13.70 -17.03 10.18
N ARG A 261 12.70 -17.85 10.52
CA ARG A 261 11.90 -18.56 9.51
C ARG A 261 11.16 -17.57 8.59
N ILE A 262 10.61 -16.50 9.16
CA ILE A 262 9.92 -15.45 8.38
C ILE A 262 10.92 -14.74 7.47
N ARG A 263 12.10 -14.34 8.00
CA ARG A 263 13.17 -13.70 7.23
C ARG A 263 13.65 -14.60 6.08
N HIS A 264 13.84 -15.89 6.35
CA HIS A 264 14.23 -16.87 5.33
C HIS A 264 13.14 -17.00 4.24
N GLY A 265 11.87 -17.01 4.62
CA GLY A 265 10.75 -16.98 3.67
C GLY A 265 10.78 -15.77 2.73
N VAL A 266 11.16 -14.60 3.23
CA VAL A 266 11.34 -13.39 2.39
C VAL A 266 12.55 -13.52 1.48
N LEU A 267 13.66 -14.05 1.97
CA LEU A 267 14.86 -14.31 1.15
C LEU A 267 14.58 -15.25 -0.03
N GLN A 268 13.79 -16.32 0.20
CA GLN A 268 13.40 -17.26 -0.87
C GLN A 268 12.54 -16.63 -1.96
N LEU A 269 11.84 -15.54 -1.69
CA LEU A 269 11.02 -14.84 -2.67
C LEU A 269 11.83 -13.87 -3.52
N ALA A 270 13.00 -13.46 -3.07
CA ALA A 270 13.87 -12.52 -3.77
C ALA A 270 14.85 -13.19 -4.74
N GLY A 271 15.06 -14.49 -4.63
CA GLY A 271 16.03 -15.24 -5.43
C GLY A 271 15.46 -16.35 -6.20
#